data_e241bf8f1b9b1a3906c7a7bd12e3353c
#
_entry.id   e241bf8f1b9b1a3906c7a7bd12e3353c
#
_cell.length_a   1.000
_cell.length_b   1.000
_cell.length_c   1.000
_cell.angle_alpha   90.00
_cell.angle_beta   90.00
_cell.angle_gamma   90.00
#
_symmetry.space_group_name_H-M   'P 1'
#
loop_
_entity.id
_entity.type
_entity.pdbx_description
1 polymer ?
#
loop_
_entity_poly.entity_id
_entity_poly.type
_entity_poly.pdbx_seq_one_letter_code
_entity_poly.pdbx_strand_id
1 'polypeptide(L)'
;MKDFIIFYYNFIFCFAFFLVLISGCNSGTDSENKNAKAIAAAARADSIGRVKIKQALEQVITPQQFVWTGFSNKAADSIKAAVAQFYTKRDFQWAWIGKDEINQQGSALLKTIANAAAEGLNPNRYGLQQIDSLRKTATDTAKLSQLDAALTLSDMAYASDQLTGQFKPKGLWDISPRKQNLADNLTAALTTSGNNFETALANLSPQHPQYPLLKKQLALYLQAPSADTTENSINAIKLSMERLRWLPESLGERHVWVNIPEFLIRVVDKGDTVSTIRACVGEPKHATPILVNKPMTNAIFSPVWNIPTNIAKEEMEFILMNPAVIVVADVDVWLDGQKVNPLDINWHDVDMRRVRMRQRPKETNSMGQAKFPFTNGYNIYLHDTPNKTDFLADYRAVSHGCVRVQQPVEFAQKVLQGSTWDESAIKGAMYKGRETYAKLPEPVKVHVFYLTTWVNENGKLQFGRDVYGYDKRQITQLINL
;
A
#
# COMPACT_ATOMS: atom_id res chain seq x y z
N MET A 1 18.98 -41.52 -14.55
CA MET A 1 20.16 -42.32 -14.17
C MET A 1 21.43 -41.69 -14.74
N LYS A 2 21.53 -40.37 -14.83
CA LYS A 2 22.76 -39.66 -15.23
C LYS A 2 23.20 -38.58 -14.22
N ASP A 3 22.39 -38.28 -13.22
CA ASP A 3 22.68 -37.18 -12.25
C ASP A 3 23.20 -37.67 -10.89
N PHE A 4 23.55 -38.99 -10.78
CA PHE A 4 24.06 -39.57 -9.55
C PHE A 4 25.58 -39.82 -9.54
N ILE A 5 26.28 -39.51 -10.65
CA ILE A 5 27.73 -39.77 -10.80
C ILE A 5 28.60 -38.55 -10.56
N ILE A 6 28.06 -37.34 -10.57
CA ILE A 6 28.86 -36.10 -10.41
C ILE A 6 29.13 -35.75 -8.93
N PHE A 7 28.37 -36.30 -7.98
CA PHE A 7 28.56 -36.01 -6.54
C PHE A 7 29.66 -36.84 -5.85
N TYR A 8 30.18 -37.88 -6.50
CA TYR A 8 31.19 -38.75 -5.90
C TYR A 8 32.63 -38.40 -6.30
N TYR A 9 32.84 -37.58 -7.34
CA TYR A 9 34.19 -37.23 -7.81
C TYR A 9 34.82 -36.03 -7.12
N ASN A 10 34.02 -35.17 -6.47
CA ASN A 10 34.54 -34.00 -5.76
C ASN A 10 34.96 -34.25 -4.29
N PHE A 11 34.70 -35.46 -3.75
CA PHE A 11 35.08 -35.80 -2.37
C PHE A 11 36.40 -36.61 -2.28
N ILE A 12 36.91 -37.12 -3.38
CA ILE A 12 38.15 -37.94 -3.42
C ILE A 12 39.37 -37.10 -3.77
N PHE A 13 39.22 -35.89 -4.35
CA PHE A 13 40.38 -35.04 -4.72
C PHE A 13 40.97 -34.21 -3.58
N CYS A 14 40.28 -34.08 -2.43
CA CYS A 14 40.81 -33.40 -1.24
C CYS A 14 41.61 -34.34 -0.28
N PHE A 15 41.63 -35.61 -0.49
CA PHE A 15 42.33 -36.55 0.42
C PHE A 15 43.59 -37.19 -0.18
N ALA A 16 43.89 -37.00 -1.48
CA ALA A 16 45.02 -37.59 -2.17
C ALA A 16 46.28 -36.69 -2.27
N PHE A 17 46.28 -35.48 -1.66
CA PHE A 17 47.44 -34.59 -1.70
C PHE A 17 48.25 -34.56 -0.38
N PHE A 18 48.00 -35.52 0.54
CA PHE A 18 48.66 -35.54 1.86
C PHE A 18 49.60 -36.74 2.11
N LEU A 19 49.96 -37.51 1.09
CA LEU A 19 50.74 -38.73 1.30
C LEU A 19 51.83 -38.98 0.24
N VAL A 20 52.56 -37.93 -0.20
CA VAL A 20 53.87 -38.13 -0.83
C VAL A 20 54.70 -36.88 -0.45
N LEU A 21 55.53 -37.03 0.57
CA LEU A 21 56.81 -36.34 0.79
C LEU A 21 57.32 -36.65 2.22
N ILE A 22 57.65 -37.93 2.46
CA ILE A 22 58.57 -38.27 3.52
C ILE A 22 59.75 -38.94 2.86
N SER A 23 60.70 -38.17 2.38
CA SER A 23 62.11 -38.52 2.27
C SER A 23 62.85 -37.27 1.82
N GLY A 24 63.55 -36.61 2.71
CA GLY A 24 64.58 -35.68 2.32
C GLY A 24 64.66 -34.39 3.15
N CYS A 25 65.65 -34.32 4.01
CA CYS A 25 66.31 -33.16 4.59
C CYS A 25 65.65 -32.38 5.74
N ASN A 26 66.18 -32.61 6.87
CA ASN A 26 66.05 -31.96 8.15
C ASN A 26 66.55 -30.50 8.10
N SER A 27 65.67 -29.54 7.75
CA SER A 27 65.82 -28.09 8.02
C SER A 27 64.52 -27.27 7.78
N GLY A 28 63.37 -27.93 7.39
CA GLY A 28 62.09 -27.26 7.10
C GLY A 28 61.03 -27.34 8.20
N THR A 29 61.20 -28.18 9.23
CA THR A 29 60.13 -28.51 10.18
C THR A 29 59.76 -27.45 11.18
N ASP A 30 60.61 -26.45 11.41
CA ASP A 30 60.33 -25.34 12.36
C ASP A 30 59.45 -24.24 11.76
N SER A 31 59.59 -23.94 10.48
CA SER A 31 58.78 -22.91 9.81
C SER A 31 57.36 -23.41 9.49
N GLU A 32 57.20 -24.65 9.05
CA GLU A 32 55.85 -25.26 8.79
C GLU A 32 55.07 -25.45 10.09
N ASN A 33 55.75 -25.85 11.18
CA ASN A 33 55.11 -26.01 12.49
C ASN A 33 54.76 -24.64 13.11
N LYS A 34 55.54 -23.55 12.87
CA LYS A 34 55.18 -22.20 13.26
C LYS A 34 54.00 -21.67 12.45
N ASN A 35 53.94 -21.92 11.15
CA ASN A 35 52.85 -21.52 10.30
C ASN A 35 51.52 -22.25 10.67
N ALA A 36 51.58 -23.60 10.89
CA ALA A 36 50.43 -24.33 11.34
C ALA A 36 49.91 -23.92 12.72
N LYS A 37 50.80 -23.60 13.66
CA LYS A 37 50.43 -23.05 14.96
C LYS A 37 49.84 -21.62 14.85
N ALA A 38 50.38 -20.79 13.95
CA ALA A 38 49.85 -19.43 13.70
C ALA A 38 48.43 -19.51 13.07
N ILE A 39 48.22 -20.37 12.09
CA ILE A 39 46.90 -20.62 11.45
C ILE A 39 45.87 -21.15 12.50
N ALA A 40 46.29 -22.11 13.34
CA ALA A 40 45.43 -22.64 14.40
C ALA A 40 45.11 -21.59 15.47
N ALA A 41 46.05 -20.74 15.84
CA ALA A 41 45.86 -19.62 16.76
C ALA A 41 44.90 -18.55 16.16
N ALA A 42 45.05 -18.21 14.88
CA ALA A 42 44.15 -17.30 14.18
C ALA A 42 42.73 -17.86 14.08
N ALA A 43 42.56 -19.15 13.76
CA ALA A 43 41.24 -19.80 13.73
C ALA A 43 40.57 -19.87 15.11
N ARG A 44 41.37 -20.06 16.19
CA ARG A 44 40.86 -20.01 17.57
C ARG A 44 40.46 -18.56 17.97
N ALA A 45 41.24 -17.56 17.60
CA ALA A 45 40.91 -16.18 17.85
C ALA A 45 39.64 -15.76 17.13
N ASP A 46 39.44 -16.18 15.87
CA ASP A 46 38.24 -15.95 15.09
C ASP A 46 37.02 -16.62 15.72
N SER A 47 37.14 -17.88 16.17
CA SER A 47 36.06 -18.60 16.85
C SER A 47 35.67 -17.94 18.18
N ILE A 48 36.63 -17.47 18.98
CA ILE A 48 36.37 -16.75 20.22
C ILE A 48 35.69 -15.39 19.92
N GLY A 49 36.13 -14.71 18.88
CA GLY A 49 35.51 -13.46 18.41
C GLY A 49 34.04 -13.66 18.05
N ARG A 50 33.70 -14.71 17.28
CA ARG A 50 32.32 -15.03 16.91
C ARG A 50 31.44 -15.33 18.11
N VAL A 51 31.93 -16.09 19.10
CA VAL A 51 31.19 -16.39 20.34
C VAL A 51 30.90 -15.11 21.13
N LYS A 52 31.87 -14.20 21.23
CA LYS A 52 31.66 -12.89 21.93
C LYS A 52 30.63 -12.02 21.21
N ILE A 53 30.68 -11.96 19.87
CA ILE A 53 29.72 -11.21 19.07
C ILE A 53 28.32 -11.77 19.25
N LYS A 54 28.16 -13.10 19.16
CA LYS A 54 26.88 -13.77 19.37
C LYS A 54 26.29 -13.45 20.74
N GLN A 55 27.06 -13.63 21.82
CA GLN A 55 26.63 -13.31 23.18
C GLN A 55 26.22 -11.84 23.35
N ALA A 56 26.99 -10.91 22.78
CA ALA A 56 26.70 -9.48 22.84
C ALA A 56 25.40 -9.13 22.08
N LEU A 57 25.20 -9.68 20.87
CA LEU A 57 23.98 -9.45 20.11
C LEU A 57 22.76 -10.08 20.78
N GLU A 58 22.86 -11.30 21.30
CA GLU A 58 21.79 -11.97 22.06
C GLU A 58 21.33 -11.12 23.25
N GLN A 59 22.26 -10.47 23.95
CA GLN A 59 21.93 -9.56 25.06
C GLN A 59 21.25 -8.29 24.56
N VAL A 60 21.77 -7.67 23.49
CA VAL A 60 21.26 -6.38 23.00
C VAL A 60 19.86 -6.49 22.41
N ILE A 61 19.56 -7.56 21.66
CA ILE A 61 18.27 -7.71 20.98
C ILE A 61 17.13 -8.23 21.88
N THR A 62 17.40 -8.44 23.20
CA THR A 62 16.32 -8.78 24.15
C THR A 62 15.34 -7.61 24.27
N PRO A 63 14.02 -7.84 24.27
CA PRO A 63 13.00 -6.80 24.21
C PRO A 63 13.09 -5.72 25.32
N GLN A 64 13.65 -6.08 26.48
CA GLN A 64 13.74 -5.21 27.66
C GLN A 64 14.90 -4.17 27.58
N GLN A 65 15.94 -4.42 26.82
CA GLN A 65 17.09 -3.52 26.70
C GLN A 65 17.04 -2.60 25.48
N PHE A 66 16.18 -2.92 24.52
CA PHE A 66 16.07 -2.16 23.28
C PHE A 66 15.02 -1.05 23.42
N VAL A 67 15.41 0.09 24.00
CA VAL A 67 14.54 1.27 24.11
C VAL A 67 14.73 2.13 22.85
N TRP A 68 13.68 2.22 22.04
CA TRP A 68 13.61 3.09 20.88
C TRP A 68 12.42 4.04 21.01
N THR A 69 12.67 5.34 20.99
CA THR A 69 11.67 6.37 21.30
C THR A 69 10.81 6.81 20.12
N GLY A 70 11.09 6.33 18.89
CA GLY A 70 10.46 6.82 17.65
C GLY A 70 9.18 6.09 17.19
N PHE A 71 8.71 5.03 17.92
CA PHE A 71 7.59 4.21 17.47
C PHE A 71 6.56 3.96 18.57
N SER A 72 5.27 3.81 18.16
CA SER A 72 4.25 3.28 19.07
C SER A 72 4.62 1.85 19.51
N ASN A 73 4.34 1.49 20.75
CA ASN A 73 4.72 0.20 21.34
C ASN A 73 4.43 -1.01 20.43
N LYS A 74 3.25 -1.05 19.77
CA LYS A 74 2.87 -2.18 18.91
C LYS A 74 3.68 -2.28 17.60
N ALA A 75 4.01 -1.14 16.97
CA ALA A 75 4.86 -1.13 15.77
C ALA A 75 6.31 -1.48 16.13
N ALA A 76 6.79 -0.96 17.27
CA ALA A 76 8.11 -1.28 17.81
C ALA A 76 8.27 -2.79 18.08
N ASP A 77 7.26 -3.45 18.65
CA ASP A 77 7.32 -4.89 18.94
C ASP A 77 7.43 -5.73 17.67
N SER A 78 6.70 -5.37 16.62
CA SER A 78 6.81 -6.06 15.32
C SER A 78 8.19 -5.90 14.68
N ILE A 79 8.77 -4.69 14.75
CA ILE A 79 10.10 -4.42 14.21
C ILE A 79 11.17 -5.14 15.05
N LYS A 80 11.08 -5.12 16.38
CA LYS A 80 11.98 -5.85 17.27
C LYS A 80 11.97 -7.36 16.98
N ALA A 81 10.78 -7.94 16.76
CA ALA A 81 10.66 -9.34 16.37
C ALA A 81 11.36 -9.65 15.04
N ALA A 82 11.25 -8.75 14.06
CA ALA A 82 11.95 -8.87 12.78
C ALA A 82 13.48 -8.77 12.94
N VAL A 83 13.98 -7.86 13.80
CA VAL A 83 15.40 -7.77 14.15
C VAL A 83 15.91 -9.08 14.75
N ALA A 84 15.18 -9.63 15.72
CA ALA A 84 15.54 -10.91 16.34
C ALA A 84 15.57 -12.05 15.31
N GLN A 85 14.57 -12.12 14.43
CA GLN A 85 14.52 -13.10 13.33
C GLN A 85 15.73 -12.97 12.39
N PHE A 86 16.09 -11.74 12.03
CA PHE A 86 17.22 -11.45 11.15
C PHE A 86 18.54 -11.96 11.75
N TYR A 87 18.84 -11.64 13.01
CA TYR A 87 20.07 -12.10 13.64
C TYR A 87 20.09 -13.62 13.88
N THR A 88 18.95 -14.22 14.21
CA THR A 88 18.83 -15.68 14.32
C THR A 88 19.20 -16.37 13.00
N LYS A 89 18.69 -15.87 11.87
CA LYS A 89 18.98 -16.46 10.53
C LYS A 89 20.44 -16.33 10.12
N ARG A 90 21.19 -15.36 10.62
CA ARG A 90 22.61 -15.15 10.32
C ARG A 90 23.57 -15.59 11.43
N ASP A 91 23.10 -16.45 12.32
CA ASP A 91 23.88 -16.97 13.46
C ASP A 91 24.53 -15.84 14.29
N PHE A 92 23.79 -14.73 14.51
CA PHE A 92 24.23 -13.57 15.28
C PHE A 92 25.55 -12.96 14.82
N GLN A 93 25.79 -12.92 13.50
CA GLN A 93 26.91 -12.21 12.93
C GLN A 93 26.55 -10.74 12.67
N TRP A 94 27.52 -9.86 12.82
CA TRP A 94 27.37 -8.44 12.45
C TRP A 94 26.95 -8.28 10.98
N ALA A 95 26.07 -7.35 10.71
CA ALA A 95 25.60 -7.02 9.39
C ALA A 95 26.32 -5.77 8.82
N TRP A 96 26.59 -4.82 9.70
CA TRP A 96 26.99 -3.47 9.37
C TRP A 96 28.40 -3.12 9.81
N ILE A 97 29.04 -3.97 10.61
CA ILE A 97 30.37 -3.76 11.16
C ILE A 97 31.37 -4.67 10.43
N GLY A 98 32.46 -4.07 9.95
CA GLY A 98 33.58 -4.78 9.35
C GLY A 98 34.90 -4.18 9.83
N LYS A 99 35.82 -4.99 10.41
CA LYS A 99 37.10 -4.53 10.99
C LYS A 99 36.93 -3.37 11.97
N ASP A 100 35.96 -3.47 12.87
CA ASP A 100 35.63 -2.51 13.93
C ASP A 100 35.10 -1.15 13.47
N GLU A 101 34.70 -1.03 12.19
CA GLU A 101 34.09 0.18 11.61
C GLU A 101 32.78 -0.17 10.90
N ILE A 102 31.94 0.84 10.65
CA ILE A 102 30.75 0.70 9.82
C ILE A 102 31.19 0.39 8.38
N ASN A 103 30.66 -0.70 7.82
CA ASN A 103 30.95 -1.11 6.45
C ASN A 103 30.25 -0.21 5.40
N GLN A 104 30.50 -0.48 4.12
CA GLN A 104 29.92 0.30 3.01
C GLN A 104 28.39 0.30 3.02
N GLN A 105 27.74 -0.84 3.31
CA GLN A 105 26.29 -0.94 3.36
C GLN A 105 25.70 -0.16 4.54
N GLY A 106 26.32 -0.20 5.71
CA GLY A 106 25.95 0.63 6.86
C GLY A 106 26.09 2.11 6.59
N SER A 107 27.14 2.52 5.88
CA SER A 107 27.33 3.92 5.45
C SER A 107 26.28 4.36 4.44
N ALA A 108 25.87 3.49 3.51
CA ALA A 108 24.78 3.74 2.56
C ALA A 108 23.43 3.86 3.27
N LEU A 109 23.16 3.00 4.27
CA LEU A 109 21.98 3.12 5.12
C LEU A 109 21.88 4.47 5.82
N LEU A 110 22.96 4.88 6.48
CA LEU A 110 22.99 6.17 7.19
C LEU A 110 22.73 7.35 6.26
N LYS A 111 23.31 7.35 5.06
CA LYS A 111 23.06 8.36 4.03
C LYS A 111 21.58 8.37 3.59
N THR A 112 21.00 7.19 3.37
CA THR A 112 19.58 7.07 3.00
C THR A 112 18.66 7.63 4.09
N ILE A 113 18.91 7.27 5.34
CA ILE A 113 18.11 7.73 6.48
C ILE A 113 18.26 9.24 6.72
N ALA A 114 19.47 9.77 6.61
CA ALA A 114 19.70 11.22 6.69
C ALA A 114 18.91 11.98 5.63
N ASN A 115 18.71 11.40 4.46
CA ASN A 115 17.90 11.93 3.36
C ASN A 115 16.42 11.54 3.38
N ALA A 116 15.91 10.89 4.44
CA ALA A 116 14.53 10.42 4.51
C ALA A 116 13.49 11.55 4.35
N ALA A 117 13.87 12.80 4.64
CA ALA A 117 13.03 13.98 4.39
C ALA A 117 12.63 14.12 2.91
N ALA A 118 13.49 13.69 1.96
CA ALA A 118 13.16 13.69 0.53
C ALA A 118 12.06 12.68 0.17
N GLU A 119 11.86 11.69 1.01
CA GLU A 119 10.73 10.74 0.94
C GLU A 119 9.50 11.23 1.72
N GLY A 120 9.52 12.44 2.29
CA GLY A 120 8.46 12.93 3.17
C GLY A 120 8.41 12.27 4.55
N LEU A 121 9.49 11.61 4.94
CA LEU A 121 9.65 10.94 6.23
C LEU A 121 10.47 11.82 7.19
N ASN A 122 10.33 11.61 8.50
CA ASN A 122 11.11 12.30 9.52
C ASN A 122 12.40 11.52 9.82
N PRO A 123 13.61 12.03 9.45
CA PRO A 123 14.87 11.33 9.70
C PRO A 123 15.13 11.01 11.18
N ASN A 124 14.68 11.86 12.09
CA ASN A 124 14.86 11.67 13.53
C ASN A 124 14.13 10.42 14.08
N ARG A 125 13.11 9.98 13.38
CA ARG A 125 12.36 8.77 13.71
C ARG A 125 13.21 7.50 13.64
N TYR A 126 14.28 7.52 12.87
CA TYR A 126 15.15 6.36 12.62
C TYR A 126 16.42 6.35 13.48
N GLY A 127 16.44 7.13 14.57
CA GLY A 127 17.49 7.07 15.60
C GLY A 127 18.88 7.54 15.19
N LEU A 128 18.99 8.43 14.23
CA LEU A 128 20.29 8.97 13.79
C LEU A 128 21.15 9.50 14.93
N GLN A 129 20.56 10.26 15.86
CA GLN A 129 21.31 10.83 17.00
C GLN A 129 21.84 9.72 17.93
N GLN A 130 21.06 8.67 18.16
CA GLN A 130 21.49 7.53 18.97
C GLN A 130 22.61 6.75 18.27
N ILE A 131 22.48 6.51 16.98
CA ILE A 131 23.52 5.85 16.17
C ILE A 131 24.81 6.66 16.17
N ASP A 132 24.75 7.99 16.00
CA ASP A 132 25.92 8.86 16.04
C ASP A 132 26.61 8.86 17.41
N SER A 133 25.84 8.78 18.49
CA SER A 133 26.39 8.64 19.85
C SER A 133 27.10 7.29 20.03
N LEU A 134 26.46 6.20 19.59
CA LEU A 134 27.07 4.86 19.65
C LEU A 134 28.34 4.80 18.81
N ARG A 135 28.34 5.36 17.59
CA ARG A 135 29.49 5.38 16.69
C ARG A 135 30.72 6.04 17.31
N LYS A 136 30.55 7.11 18.10
CA LYS A 136 31.63 7.81 18.79
C LYS A 136 32.21 7.03 19.97
N THR A 137 31.45 6.08 20.54
CA THR A 137 31.80 5.39 21.80
C THR A 137 32.01 3.90 21.61
N ALA A 138 31.75 3.33 20.44
CA ALA A 138 31.89 1.91 20.14
C ALA A 138 33.36 1.51 19.92
N THR A 139 34.01 1.08 21.01
CA THR A 139 35.42 0.67 21.02
C THR A 139 35.62 -0.80 21.40
N ASP A 140 34.55 -1.51 21.77
CA ASP A 140 34.57 -2.91 22.16
C ASP A 140 33.45 -3.71 21.50
N THR A 141 33.52 -5.05 21.55
CA THR A 141 32.55 -5.95 20.92
C THR A 141 31.11 -5.68 21.39
N ALA A 142 30.90 -5.33 22.65
CA ALA A 142 29.55 -5.08 23.17
C ALA A 142 28.94 -3.82 22.58
N LYS A 143 29.67 -2.73 22.53
CA LYS A 143 29.23 -1.45 21.95
C LYS A 143 29.11 -1.52 20.43
N LEU A 144 30.01 -2.23 19.75
CA LEU A 144 29.89 -2.50 18.31
C LEU A 144 28.66 -3.33 18.01
N SER A 145 28.30 -4.31 18.84
CA SER A 145 27.06 -5.08 18.70
C SER A 145 25.80 -4.22 18.96
N GLN A 146 25.86 -3.26 19.88
CA GLN A 146 24.78 -2.27 20.07
C GLN A 146 24.61 -1.38 18.84
N LEU A 147 25.71 -0.94 18.22
CA LEU A 147 25.70 -0.14 17.00
C LEU A 147 25.13 -0.93 15.82
N ASP A 148 25.56 -2.18 15.63
CA ASP A 148 25.07 -3.07 14.58
C ASP A 148 23.56 -3.34 14.71
N ALA A 149 23.09 -3.62 15.92
CA ALA A 149 21.67 -3.80 16.20
C ALA A 149 20.84 -2.52 16.01
N ALA A 150 21.40 -1.34 16.37
CA ALA A 150 20.76 -0.04 16.15
C ALA A 150 20.60 0.27 14.65
N LEU A 151 21.61 -0.03 13.83
CA LEU A 151 21.54 0.09 12.37
C LEU A 151 20.49 -0.85 11.77
N THR A 152 20.45 -2.11 12.22
CA THR A 152 19.41 -3.08 11.79
C THR A 152 18.00 -2.58 12.11
N LEU A 153 17.80 -2.07 13.32
CA LEU A 153 16.51 -1.51 13.74
C LEU A 153 16.10 -0.30 12.90
N SER A 154 17.09 0.58 12.62
CA SER A 154 16.89 1.77 11.81
C SER A 154 16.48 1.41 10.36
N ASP A 155 17.17 0.43 9.75
CA ASP A 155 16.80 -0.10 8.43
C ASP A 155 15.38 -0.65 8.40
N MET A 156 15.04 -1.54 9.35
CA MET A 156 13.72 -2.15 9.41
C MET A 156 12.61 -1.16 9.70
N ALA A 157 12.88 -0.14 10.48
CA ALA A 157 11.95 0.96 10.75
C ALA A 157 11.69 1.79 9.49
N TYR A 158 12.76 2.16 8.77
CA TYR A 158 12.66 2.87 7.50
C TYR A 158 11.93 2.02 6.44
N ALA A 159 12.31 0.75 6.32
CA ALA A 159 11.66 -0.19 5.40
C ALA A 159 10.17 -0.38 5.71
N SER A 160 9.80 -0.51 6.99
CA SER A 160 8.41 -0.60 7.42
C SER A 160 7.59 0.63 7.00
N ASP A 161 8.12 1.84 7.25
CA ASP A 161 7.44 3.08 6.90
C ASP A 161 7.32 3.25 5.37
N GLN A 162 8.33 2.88 4.59
CA GLN A 162 8.26 2.88 3.12
C GLN A 162 7.25 1.88 2.55
N LEU A 163 7.13 0.72 3.18
CA LEU A 163 6.29 -0.38 2.68
C LEU A 163 4.82 -0.25 3.07
N THR A 164 4.53 0.32 4.25
CA THR A 164 3.18 0.27 4.83
C THR A 164 2.68 1.62 5.35
N GLY A 165 3.52 2.66 5.28
CA GLY A 165 3.27 3.99 5.84
C GLY A 165 3.55 4.07 7.33
N GLN A 166 3.70 5.30 7.80
CA GLN A 166 4.07 5.64 9.17
C GLN A 166 2.93 5.44 10.17
N PHE A 167 1.68 5.45 9.70
CA PHE A 167 0.49 5.20 10.50
C PHE A 167 -0.60 4.54 9.66
N LYS A 168 -1.61 3.98 10.34
CA LYS A 168 -2.79 3.40 9.69
C LYS A 168 -3.95 4.38 9.75
N PRO A 169 -4.63 4.63 8.61
CA PRO A 169 -5.81 5.49 8.62
C PRO A 169 -6.95 4.82 9.42
N LYS A 170 -7.80 5.66 10.03
CA LYS A 170 -9.00 5.24 10.74
C LYS A 170 -10.25 5.60 9.95
N GLY A 171 -11.33 4.83 10.13
CA GLY A 171 -12.61 5.08 9.50
C GLY A 171 -12.85 4.24 8.26
N LEU A 172 -13.41 4.83 7.21
CA LEU A 172 -13.84 4.15 5.99
C LEU A 172 -12.68 3.82 5.01
N TRP A 173 -11.63 3.20 5.53
CA TRP A 173 -10.44 2.83 4.77
C TRP A 173 -10.30 1.30 4.75
N ASP A 174 -10.62 0.68 3.61
CA ASP A 174 -10.38 -0.75 3.34
C ASP A 174 -9.21 -0.87 2.37
N ILE A 175 -8.02 -0.81 2.94
CA ILE A 175 -6.74 -0.82 2.25
C ILE A 175 -6.01 -2.13 2.51
N SER A 176 -5.18 -2.54 1.57
CA SER A 176 -4.36 -3.75 1.65
C SER A 176 -2.90 -3.38 1.37
N PRO A 177 -2.17 -2.87 2.36
CA PRO A 177 -0.77 -2.50 2.18
C PRO A 177 0.08 -3.72 1.83
N ARG A 178 1.28 -3.46 1.33
CA ARG A 178 2.24 -4.50 0.99
C ARG A 178 2.54 -5.40 2.19
N LYS A 179 2.51 -6.71 1.98
CA LYS A 179 2.91 -7.69 3.00
C LYS A 179 4.32 -8.11 2.70
N GLN A 180 5.25 -7.80 3.59
CA GLN A 180 6.64 -8.23 3.42
C GLN A 180 7.25 -8.63 4.77
N ASN A 181 8.19 -9.57 4.70
CA ASN A 181 9.00 -9.94 5.85
C ASN A 181 10.25 -9.05 5.88
N LEU A 182 10.33 -8.13 6.81
CA LEU A 182 11.44 -7.17 6.94
C LEU A 182 12.79 -7.88 7.07
N ALA A 183 12.85 -9.00 7.82
CA ALA A 183 14.08 -9.76 8.00
C ALA A 183 14.56 -10.41 6.69
N ASP A 184 13.63 -10.94 5.89
CA ASP A 184 13.96 -11.55 4.60
C ASP A 184 14.40 -10.49 3.58
N ASN A 185 13.71 -9.34 3.57
CA ASN A 185 14.07 -8.22 2.70
C ASN A 185 15.47 -7.70 2.99
N LEU A 186 15.80 -7.46 4.25
CA LEU A 186 17.13 -7.02 4.63
C LEU A 186 18.18 -8.09 4.30
N THR A 187 17.90 -9.36 4.57
CA THR A 187 18.81 -10.47 4.21
C THR A 187 19.08 -10.46 2.70
N ALA A 188 18.05 -10.38 1.88
CA ALA A 188 18.18 -10.31 0.42
C ALA A 188 18.98 -9.09 -0.03
N ALA A 189 18.71 -7.91 0.53
CA ALA A 189 19.40 -6.67 0.19
C ALA A 189 20.91 -6.74 0.51
N LEU A 190 21.29 -7.35 1.65
CA LEU A 190 22.67 -7.49 2.06
C LEU A 190 23.44 -8.58 1.29
N THR A 191 22.75 -9.59 0.76
CA THR A 191 23.36 -10.71 0.02
C THR A 191 23.54 -10.41 -1.47
N THR A 192 22.83 -9.41 -2.00
CA THR A 192 22.96 -9.02 -3.41
C THR A 192 24.35 -8.41 -3.66
N SER A 193 25.16 -9.06 -4.52
CA SER A 193 26.55 -8.68 -4.80
C SER A 193 26.65 -7.28 -5.41
N GLY A 194 27.58 -6.45 -4.89
CA GLY A 194 27.92 -5.14 -5.41
C GLY A 194 27.14 -3.97 -4.78
N ASN A 195 27.19 -2.78 -5.42
CA ASN A 195 26.60 -1.51 -4.96
C ASN A 195 25.04 -1.48 -4.97
N ASN A 196 24.38 -2.63 -4.80
CA ASN A 196 22.93 -2.75 -4.98
C ASN A 196 22.11 -2.50 -3.71
N PHE A 197 22.74 -2.26 -2.56
CA PHE A 197 22.01 -2.02 -1.31
C PHE A 197 21.18 -0.72 -1.36
N GLU A 198 21.76 0.38 -1.87
CA GLU A 198 21.01 1.64 -2.07
C GLU A 198 19.82 1.45 -3.03
N THR A 199 20.01 0.65 -4.09
CA THR A 199 18.92 0.30 -5.02
C THR A 199 17.84 -0.54 -4.34
N ALA A 200 18.23 -1.49 -3.49
CA ALA A 200 17.27 -2.29 -2.72
C ALA A 200 16.42 -1.40 -1.79
N LEU A 201 17.02 -0.44 -1.10
CA LEU A 201 16.28 0.55 -0.29
C LEU A 201 15.38 1.44 -1.14
N ALA A 202 15.83 1.89 -2.32
CA ALA A 202 15.02 2.70 -3.23
C ALA A 202 13.78 1.94 -3.75
N ASN A 203 13.90 0.64 -3.97
CA ASN A 203 12.81 -0.23 -4.43
C ASN A 203 11.72 -0.47 -3.35
N LEU A 204 11.95 -0.09 -2.10
CA LEU A 204 10.93 -0.09 -1.06
C LEU A 204 9.85 0.97 -1.29
N SER A 205 10.14 2.01 -2.06
CA SER A 205 9.21 3.10 -2.36
C SER A 205 7.98 2.61 -3.13
N PRO A 206 6.84 3.29 -2.99
CA PRO A 206 5.63 2.96 -3.77
C PRO A 206 5.85 3.01 -5.27
N GLN A 207 5.30 2.01 -5.99
CA GLN A 207 5.44 1.90 -7.45
C GLN A 207 4.37 2.72 -8.22
N HIS A 208 3.45 3.38 -7.52
CA HIS A 208 2.43 4.21 -8.16
C HIS A 208 3.08 5.42 -8.86
N PRO A 209 2.72 5.74 -10.14
CA PRO A 209 3.37 6.79 -10.93
C PRO A 209 3.39 8.17 -10.27
N GLN A 210 2.42 8.48 -9.43
CA GLN A 210 2.37 9.75 -8.70
C GLN A 210 3.47 9.88 -7.63
N TYR A 211 4.01 8.77 -7.10
CA TYR A 211 4.98 8.85 -6.01
C TYR A 211 6.28 9.56 -6.42
N PRO A 212 6.99 9.15 -7.48
CA PRO A 212 8.19 9.85 -7.92
C PRO A 212 7.91 11.31 -8.37
N LEU A 213 6.73 11.59 -8.91
CA LEU A 213 6.34 12.94 -9.28
C LEU A 213 6.17 13.83 -8.03
N LEU A 214 5.46 13.35 -7.00
CA LEU A 214 5.30 14.06 -5.74
C LEU A 214 6.62 14.23 -5.00
N LYS A 215 7.49 13.22 -5.01
CA LYS A 215 8.85 13.30 -4.44
C LYS A 215 9.67 14.42 -5.11
N LYS A 216 9.61 14.54 -6.44
CA LYS A 216 10.25 15.63 -7.17
C LYS A 216 9.68 16.99 -6.76
N GLN A 217 8.38 17.11 -6.63
CA GLN A 217 7.74 18.35 -6.18
C GLN A 217 8.13 18.68 -4.73
N LEU A 218 8.14 17.69 -3.84
CA LEU A 218 8.58 17.89 -2.46
C LEU A 218 10.01 18.44 -2.38
N ALA A 219 10.91 17.89 -3.19
CA ALA A 219 12.30 18.38 -3.23
C ALA A 219 12.37 19.86 -3.66
N LEU A 220 11.57 20.30 -4.65
CA LEU A 220 11.49 21.69 -5.07
C LEU A 220 10.95 22.59 -3.95
N TYR A 221 9.90 22.18 -3.26
CA TYR A 221 9.30 22.93 -2.17
C TYR A 221 10.21 23.04 -0.93
N LEU A 222 11.03 22.05 -0.66
CA LEU A 222 12.00 22.09 0.43
C LEU A 222 13.22 22.98 0.14
N GLN A 223 13.60 23.14 -1.14
CA GLN A 223 14.79 23.90 -1.55
C GLN A 223 14.50 25.41 -1.74
N ALA A 224 13.32 25.78 -2.13
CA ALA A 224 12.97 27.15 -2.47
C ALA A 224 11.68 27.57 -1.72
N PRO A 225 11.76 27.96 -0.44
CA PRO A 225 10.62 28.53 0.25
C PRO A 225 10.24 29.85 -0.42
N SER A 226 9.09 29.86 -1.09
CA SER A 226 8.46 31.02 -1.68
C SER A 226 7.14 31.33 -0.99
N ALA A 227 6.48 32.43 -1.30
CA ALA A 227 5.16 32.76 -0.76
C ALA A 227 4.11 31.65 -1.05
N ASP A 228 4.30 30.89 -2.15
CA ASP A 228 3.44 29.78 -2.55
C ASP A 228 3.82 28.45 -1.86
N THR A 229 5.02 28.37 -1.25
CA THR A 229 5.53 27.18 -0.56
C THR A 229 5.27 27.27 0.94
N THR A 230 4.01 27.16 1.34
CA THR A 230 3.65 27.13 2.76
C THR A 230 3.95 25.77 3.38
N GLU A 231 4.10 25.74 4.70
CA GLU A 231 4.20 24.49 5.46
C GLU A 231 3.01 23.56 5.18
N ASN A 232 1.82 24.14 4.98
CA ASN A 232 0.61 23.41 4.61
C ASN A 232 0.77 22.68 3.27
N SER A 233 1.37 23.32 2.26
CA SER A 233 1.63 22.71 0.94
C SER A 233 2.61 21.54 1.05
N ILE A 234 3.68 21.71 1.81
CA ILE A 234 4.67 20.66 2.08
C ILE A 234 4.00 19.46 2.78
N ASN A 235 3.18 19.74 3.81
CA ASN A 235 2.48 18.70 4.55
C ASN A 235 1.43 17.99 3.69
N ALA A 236 0.76 18.67 2.77
CA ALA A 236 -0.18 18.07 1.83
C ALA A 236 0.53 17.13 0.83
N ILE A 237 1.73 17.51 0.33
CA ILE A 237 2.56 16.64 -0.52
C ILE A 237 2.98 15.40 0.27
N LYS A 238 3.56 15.58 1.48
CA LYS A 238 3.97 14.49 2.36
C LYS A 238 2.82 13.54 2.67
N LEU A 239 1.63 14.07 2.95
CA LEU A 239 0.44 13.27 3.23
C LEU A 239 0.00 12.44 2.02
N SER A 240 0.04 12.99 0.80
CA SER A 240 -0.28 12.24 -0.40
C SER A 240 0.77 11.14 -0.68
N MET A 241 2.06 11.41 -0.42
CA MET A 241 3.12 10.38 -0.47
C MET A 241 2.89 9.29 0.58
N GLU A 242 2.49 9.66 1.80
CA GLU A 242 2.13 8.71 2.87
C GLU A 242 0.96 7.81 2.46
N ARG A 243 -0.09 8.38 1.89
CA ARG A 243 -1.25 7.63 1.39
C ARG A 243 -0.88 6.63 0.30
N LEU A 244 0.04 6.98 -0.58
CA LEU A 244 0.52 6.05 -1.62
C LEU A 244 1.27 4.84 -1.05
N ARG A 245 1.86 4.92 0.15
CA ARG A 245 2.47 3.77 0.84
C ARG A 245 1.44 2.74 1.31
N TRP A 246 0.18 3.13 1.46
CA TRP A 246 -0.91 2.22 1.84
C TRP A 246 -1.44 1.38 0.67
N LEU A 247 -0.95 1.61 -0.53
CA LEU A 247 -1.32 0.84 -1.72
C LEU A 247 -0.58 -0.51 -1.76
N PRO A 248 -1.17 -1.54 -2.38
CA PRO A 248 -0.47 -2.78 -2.66
C PRO A 248 0.67 -2.56 -3.67
N GLU A 249 1.53 -3.53 -3.80
CA GLU A 249 2.66 -3.49 -4.74
C GLU A 249 2.21 -3.31 -6.19
N SER A 250 1.09 -3.94 -6.57
CA SER A 250 0.51 -3.84 -7.90
C SER A 250 -0.97 -3.52 -7.83
N LEU A 251 -1.39 -2.52 -8.58
CA LEU A 251 -2.81 -2.18 -8.77
C LEU A 251 -3.49 -3.09 -9.80
N GLY A 252 -2.72 -3.91 -10.52
CA GLY A 252 -3.17 -4.72 -11.64
C GLY A 252 -2.84 -4.07 -12.97
N GLU A 253 -2.58 -4.88 -14.00
CA GLU A 253 -2.24 -4.41 -15.35
C GLU A 253 -3.38 -3.58 -15.93
N ARG A 254 -4.63 -4.09 -15.79
CA ARG A 254 -5.85 -3.32 -16.07
C ARG A 254 -6.60 -3.05 -14.77
N HIS A 255 -6.87 -1.78 -14.50
CA HIS A 255 -7.60 -1.38 -13.30
C HIS A 255 -8.39 -0.09 -13.48
N VAL A 256 -9.34 0.13 -12.59
CA VAL A 256 -10.09 1.38 -12.45
C VAL A 256 -9.56 2.14 -11.24
N TRP A 257 -9.15 3.37 -11.46
CA TRP A 257 -8.69 4.29 -10.44
C TRP A 257 -9.67 5.45 -10.26
N VAL A 258 -10.28 5.57 -9.10
CA VAL A 258 -11.14 6.68 -8.72
C VAL A 258 -10.42 7.51 -7.68
N ASN A 259 -10.06 8.75 -8.00
CA ASN A 259 -9.56 9.68 -7.00
C ASN A 259 -10.69 10.63 -6.57
N ILE A 260 -11.17 10.45 -5.35
CA ILE A 260 -12.32 11.20 -4.80
C ILE A 260 -12.11 12.72 -4.89
N PRO A 261 -10.98 13.32 -4.42
CA PRO A 261 -10.75 14.76 -4.49
C PRO A 261 -10.67 15.36 -5.90
N GLU A 262 -10.36 14.55 -6.91
CA GLU A 262 -10.39 14.98 -8.32
C GLU A 262 -11.78 14.86 -8.95
N PHE A 263 -12.66 14.04 -8.36
CA PHE A 263 -13.93 13.66 -8.98
C PHE A 263 -13.73 13.04 -10.37
N LEU A 264 -12.71 12.19 -10.50
CA LEU A 264 -12.37 11.52 -11.77
C LEU A 264 -12.23 10.02 -11.58
N ILE A 265 -12.65 9.30 -12.62
CA ILE A 265 -12.40 7.88 -12.83
C ILE A 265 -11.40 7.76 -13.95
N ARG A 266 -10.32 7.01 -13.76
CA ARG A 266 -9.40 6.61 -14.83
C ARG A 266 -9.50 5.11 -15.04
N VAL A 267 -9.55 4.68 -16.27
CA VAL A 267 -9.28 3.30 -16.65
C VAL A 267 -7.83 3.24 -17.11
N VAL A 268 -7.06 2.41 -16.46
CA VAL A 268 -5.65 2.21 -16.76
C VAL A 268 -5.48 0.81 -17.36
N ASP A 269 -4.72 0.70 -18.44
CA ASP A 269 -4.36 -0.56 -19.09
C ASP A 269 -2.87 -0.52 -19.45
N LYS A 270 -2.11 -1.52 -18.97
CA LYS A 270 -0.66 -1.65 -19.16
C LYS A 270 0.15 -0.40 -18.75
N GLY A 271 -0.32 0.29 -17.71
CA GLY A 271 0.31 1.50 -17.19
C GLY A 271 -0.19 2.81 -17.81
N ASP A 272 -0.91 2.75 -18.94
CA ASP A 272 -1.44 3.92 -19.61
C ASP A 272 -2.88 4.23 -19.22
N THR A 273 -3.20 5.51 -19.00
CA THR A 273 -4.58 5.95 -18.81
C THR A 273 -5.31 5.95 -20.17
N VAL A 274 -6.17 4.96 -20.39
CA VAL A 274 -6.91 4.76 -21.64
C VAL A 274 -8.29 5.42 -21.66
N SER A 275 -8.74 5.95 -20.52
CA SER A 275 -9.97 6.75 -20.41
C SER A 275 -9.95 7.55 -19.10
N THR A 276 -10.45 8.79 -19.15
CA THR A 276 -10.66 9.68 -17.99
C THR A 276 -12.08 10.20 -18.03
N ILE A 277 -12.88 9.87 -17.00
CA ILE A 277 -14.30 10.11 -16.93
C ILE A 277 -14.63 10.91 -15.66
N ARG A 278 -15.50 11.91 -15.76
CA ARG A 278 -15.98 12.64 -14.58
C ARG A 278 -16.84 11.75 -13.70
N ALA A 279 -16.68 11.91 -12.38
CA ALA A 279 -17.42 11.18 -11.38
C ALA A 279 -18.16 12.11 -10.42
N CYS A 280 -19.29 11.66 -9.87
CA CYS A 280 -19.81 12.16 -8.62
C CYS A 280 -19.56 11.12 -7.53
N VAL A 281 -19.21 11.57 -6.34
CA VAL A 281 -18.90 10.73 -5.18
C VAL A 281 -19.86 11.05 -4.03
N GLY A 282 -19.78 10.28 -2.95
CA GLY A 282 -20.58 10.52 -1.75
C GLY A 282 -20.36 11.91 -1.17
N GLU A 283 -21.43 12.52 -0.68
CA GLU A 283 -21.36 13.72 0.12
C GLU A 283 -20.68 13.43 1.48
N PRO A 284 -20.20 14.43 2.23
CA PRO A 284 -19.50 14.21 3.50
C PRO A 284 -20.29 13.39 4.53
N LYS A 285 -21.61 13.51 4.57
CA LYS A 285 -22.50 12.72 5.44
C LYS A 285 -22.55 11.25 5.03
N HIS A 286 -22.40 10.98 3.73
CA HIS A 286 -22.41 9.66 3.11
C HIS A 286 -21.10 9.42 2.34
N ALA A 287 -19.97 9.57 3.03
CA ALA A 287 -18.67 9.51 2.40
C ALA A 287 -18.46 8.18 1.64
N THR A 288 -18.00 8.28 0.40
CA THR A 288 -17.52 7.11 -0.34
C THR A 288 -16.33 6.51 0.40
N PRO A 289 -16.38 5.22 0.79
CA PRO A 289 -15.25 4.57 1.46
C PRO A 289 -14.05 4.43 0.51
N ILE A 290 -12.86 4.47 1.08
CA ILE A 290 -11.61 4.21 0.37
C ILE A 290 -11.44 2.69 0.27
N LEU A 291 -11.46 2.19 -0.95
CA LEU A 291 -11.50 0.76 -1.27
C LEU A 291 -10.37 0.42 -2.23
N VAL A 292 -9.47 -0.44 -1.82
CA VAL A 292 -8.32 -0.81 -2.63
C VAL A 292 -8.38 -2.30 -3.00
N ASN A 293 -8.00 -2.60 -4.26
CA ASN A 293 -7.88 -3.96 -4.77
C ASN A 293 -9.21 -4.76 -4.75
N LYS A 294 -10.31 -4.13 -5.21
CA LYS A 294 -11.65 -4.74 -5.21
C LYS A 294 -12.00 -5.24 -6.60
N PRO A 295 -12.23 -6.55 -6.81
CA PRO A 295 -12.52 -7.08 -8.14
C PRO A 295 -13.93 -6.73 -8.62
N MET A 296 -14.02 -6.24 -9.86
CA MET A 296 -15.21 -6.12 -10.68
C MET A 296 -15.21 -7.28 -11.68
N THR A 297 -16.28 -8.05 -11.75
CA THR A 297 -16.38 -9.25 -12.60
C THR A 297 -17.47 -9.16 -13.65
N ASN A 298 -18.37 -8.22 -13.53
CA ASN A 298 -19.50 -8.03 -14.45
C ASN A 298 -19.98 -6.59 -14.48
N ALA A 299 -20.61 -6.21 -15.58
CA ALA A 299 -21.45 -5.04 -15.70
C ALA A 299 -22.92 -5.48 -15.78
N ILE A 300 -23.84 -4.64 -15.34
CA ILE A 300 -25.28 -4.87 -15.37
C ILE A 300 -25.90 -3.70 -16.10
N PHE A 301 -26.59 -4.00 -17.22
CA PHE A 301 -27.29 -3.01 -18.01
C PHE A 301 -28.80 -3.08 -17.72
N SER A 302 -29.49 -1.94 -17.84
CA SER A 302 -30.89 -1.79 -17.44
C SER A 302 -31.12 -2.29 -16.00
N PRO A 303 -30.35 -1.78 -15.00
CA PRO A 303 -30.31 -2.38 -13.67
C PRO A 303 -31.59 -2.13 -12.89
N VAL A 304 -31.89 -3.05 -12.02
CA VAL A 304 -32.84 -2.85 -10.93
C VAL A 304 -32.10 -2.20 -9.76
N TRP A 305 -32.73 -1.26 -9.08
CA TRP A 305 -32.19 -0.71 -7.86
C TRP A 305 -32.93 -1.23 -6.62
N ASN A 306 -32.28 -2.10 -5.86
CA ASN A 306 -32.74 -2.42 -4.52
C ASN A 306 -32.38 -1.26 -3.60
N ILE A 307 -33.37 -0.52 -3.13
CA ILE A 307 -33.19 0.69 -2.32
C ILE A 307 -32.74 0.28 -0.91
N PRO A 308 -31.55 0.70 -0.46
CA PRO A 308 -31.10 0.43 0.90
C PRO A 308 -32.05 1.03 1.95
N THR A 309 -32.27 0.33 3.05
CA THR A 309 -33.20 0.76 4.11
C THR A 309 -32.81 2.13 4.73
N ASN A 310 -31.52 2.44 4.81
CA ASN A 310 -31.07 3.75 5.29
C ASN A 310 -31.47 4.87 4.33
N ILE A 311 -31.35 4.69 3.02
CA ILE A 311 -31.80 5.68 2.02
C ILE A 311 -33.33 5.78 2.05
N ALA A 312 -34.04 4.63 2.08
CA ALA A 312 -35.49 4.66 2.20
C ALA A 312 -35.98 5.41 3.45
N LYS A 313 -35.25 5.32 4.57
CA LYS A 313 -35.56 6.11 5.79
C LYS A 313 -35.29 7.60 5.63
N GLU A 314 -34.28 7.98 4.91
CA GLU A 314 -33.97 9.40 4.65
C GLU A 314 -35.01 10.05 3.75
N GLU A 315 -35.59 9.27 2.82
CA GLU A 315 -36.66 9.72 1.92
C GLU A 315 -38.06 9.64 2.55
N MET A 316 -38.17 9.15 3.80
CA MET A 316 -39.46 8.97 4.47
C MET A 316 -40.27 10.24 4.55
N GLU A 317 -39.66 11.38 4.76
CA GLU A 317 -40.37 12.66 4.84
C GLU A 317 -41.18 12.93 3.56
N PHE A 318 -40.58 12.69 2.38
CA PHE A 318 -41.27 12.83 1.09
C PHE A 318 -42.37 11.78 0.91
N ILE A 319 -42.11 10.52 1.36
CA ILE A 319 -43.10 9.43 1.29
C ILE A 319 -44.29 9.74 2.19
N LEU A 320 -44.07 10.26 3.39
CA LEU A 320 -45.15 10.64 4.32
C LEU A 320 -45.98 11.81 3.78
N MET A 321 -45.36 12.78 3.09
CA MET A 321 -46.09 13.88 2.46
C MET A 321 -46.96 13.41 1.27
N ASN A 322 -46.45 12.49 0.46
CA ASN A 322 -47.16 11.96 -0.71
C ASN A 322 -46.66 10.57 -1.12
N PRO A 323 -47.30 9.48 -0.65
CA PRO A 323 -46.94 8.11 -1.02
C PRO A 323 -46.97 7.81 -2.53
N ALA A 324 -47.67 8.62 -3.33
CA ALA A 324 -47.72 8.46 -4.78
C ALA A 324 -46.31 8.64 -5.44
N VAL A 325 -45.36 9.29 -4.78
CA VAL A 325 -43.96 9.41 -5.27
C VAL A 325 -43.33 8.04 -5.52
N ILE A 326 -43.70 7.03 -4.72
CA ILE A 326 -43.23 5.64 -4.86
C ILE A 326 -43.74 5.02 -6.17
N VAL A 327 -45.01 5.26 -6.50
CA VAL A 327 -45.63 4.77 -7.73
C VAL A 327 -45.05 5.46 -8.96
N VAL A 328 -44.94 6.80 -8.92
CA VAL A 328 -44.34 7.59 -10.01
C VAL A 328 -42.90 7.21 -10.27
N ALA A 329 -42.14 6.87 -9.21
CA ALA A 329 -40.77 6.43 -9.30
C ALA A 329 -40.60 4.96 -9.76
N ASP A 330 -41.70 4.25 -10.10
CA ASP A 330 -41.72 2.81 -10.47
C ASP A 330 -41.05 1.93 -9.41
N VAL A 331 -41.34 2.17 -8.14
CA VAL A 331 -40.81 1.38 -7.03
C VAL A 331 -41.85 0.34 -6.59
N ASP A 332 -41.49 -0.92 -6.70
CA ASP A 332 -42.19 -2.03 -6.06
C ASP A 332 -41.90 -2.07 -4.56
N VAL A 333 -42.93 -2.33 -3.75
CA VAL A 333 -42.82 -2.40 -2.29
C VAL A 333 -43.24 -3.78 -1.79
N TRP A 334 -42.45 -4.32 -0.86
CA TRP A 334 -42.82 -5.51 -0.09
C TRP A 334 -42.84 -5.17 1.39
N LEU A 335 -43.91 -5.57 2.08
CA LEU A 335 -44.04 -5.54 3.53
C LEU A 335 -44.11 -6.98 4.03
N ASP A 336 -43.21 -7.37 4.94
CA ASP A 336 -43.07 -8.74 5.44
C ASP A 336 -42.94 -9.80 4.34
N GLY A 337 -42.29 -9.44 3.25
CA GLY A 337 -42.08 -10.33 2.10
C GLY A 337 -43.28 -10.41 1.12
N GLN A 338 -44.41 -9.81 1.43
CA GLN A 338 -45.59 -9.74 0.56
C GLN A 338 -45.53 -8.45 -0.28
N LYS A 339 -45.73 -8.57 -1.60
CA LYS A 339 -45.84 -7.38 -2.47
C LYS A 339 -47.13 -6.64 -2.17
N VAL A 340 -47.06 -5.36 -1.91
CA VAL A 340 -48.15 -4.50 -1.52
C VAL A 340 -48.28 -3.27 -2.42
N ASN A 341 -49.45 -2.68 -2.48
CA ASN A 341 -49.60 -1.36 -3.09
C ASN A 341 -49.14 -0.29 -2.09
N PRO A 342 -48.17 0.58 -2.44
CA PRO A 342 -47.65 1.58 -1.55
C PRO A 342 -48.69 2.63 -1.10
N LEU A 343 -49.80 2.78 -1.83
CA LEU A 343 -50.89 3.69 -1.47
C LEU A 343 -51.77 3.15 -0.36
N ASP A 344 -51.76 1.84 -0.12
CA ASP A 344 -52.59 1.17 0.91
C ASP A 344 -51.83 1.06 2.25
N ILE A 345 -50.58 1.54 2.32
CA ILE A 345 -49.73 1.48 3.52
C ILE A 345 -49.95 2.74 4.38
N ASN A 346 -50.19 2.53 5.67
CA ASN A 346 -50.03 3.62 6.64
C ASN A 346 -48.56 3.82 6.97
N TRP A 347 -47.86 4.68 6.21
CA TRP A 347 -46.45 4.91 6.34
C TRP A 347 -45.99 5.51 7.69
N HIS A 348 -46.93 6.12 8.46
CA HIS A 348 -46.64 6.62 9.81
C HIS A 348 -46.39 5.50 10.82
N ASP A 349 -47.01 4.32 10.61
CA ASP A 349 -47.00 3.20 11.55
C ASP A 349 -46.09 2.05 11.09
N VAL A 350 -45.44 2.17 9.91
CA VAL A 350 -44.63 1.10 9.33
C VAL A 350 -43.19 1.13 9.84
N ASP A 351 -42.74 -0.01 10.38
CA ASP A 351 -41.33 -0.24 10.63
C ASP A 351 -40.58 -0.51 9.31
N MET A 352 -39.73 0.42 8.91
CA MET A 352 -38.95 0.33 7.67
C MET A 352 -38.00 -0.88 7.60
N ARG A 353 -37.73 -1.56 8.70
CA ARG A 353 -36.99 -2.84 8.71
C ARG A 353 -37.72 -3.98 8.07
N ARG A 354 -39.07 -3.89 8.04
CA ARG A 354 -39.98 -4.85 7.43
C ARG A 354 -40.23 -4.57 5.95
N VAL A 355 -39.84 -3.37 5.47
CA VAL A 355 -40.10 -2.89 4.11
C VAL A 355 -38.92 -3.19 3.21
N ARG A 356 -39.17 -3.70 2.01
CA ARG A 356 -38.21 -3.78 0.91
C ARG A 356 -38.75 -2.95 -0.25
N MET A 357 -37.88 -2.12 -0.83
CA MET A 357 -38.19 -1.28 -1.97
C MET A 357 -37.30 -1.61 -3.12
N ARG A 358 -37.83 -1.65 -4.33
CA ARG A 358 -37.10 -2.00 -5.54
C ARG A 358 -37.58 -1.16 -6.72
N GLN A 359 -36.72 -0.28 -7.21
CA GLN A 359 -37.00 0.50 -8.41
C GLN A 359 -36.76 -0.34 -9.66
N ARG A 360 -37.74 -0.33 -10.58
CA ARG A 360 -37.66 -1.09 -11.83
C ARG A 360 -36.68 -0.43 -12.82
N PRO A 361 -36.21 -1.21 -13.83
CA PRO A 361 -35.45 -0.65 -14.95
C PRO A 361 -36.28 0.38 -15.72
N LYS A 362 -35.77 1.60 -15.83
CA LYS A 362 -36.36 2.71 -16.57
C LYS A 362 -35.30 3.78 -16.79
N GLU A 363 -35.51 4.71 -17.72
CA GLU A 363 -34.58 5.83 -17.95
C GLU A 363 -34.43 6.72 -16.71
N THR A 364 -35.48 6.82 -15.90
CA THR A 364 -35.51 7.60 -14.66
C THR A 364 -35.00 6.80 -13.43
N ASN A 365 -34.57 5.54 -13.59
CA ASN A 365 -34.00 4.77 -12.49
C ASN A 365 -32.77 5.48 -11.91
N SER A 366 -32.67 5.56 -10.59
CA SER A 366 -31.58 6.25 -9.90
C SER A 366 -30.18 5.68 -10.21
N MET A 367 -30.10 4.41 -10.63
CA MET A 367 -28.87 3.78 -11.11
C MET A 367 -28.54 4.11 -12.57
N GLY A 368 -29.39 4.89 -13.27
CA GLY A 368 -29.30 5.07 -14.70
C GLY A 368 -29.42 3.76 -15.45
N GLN A 369 -28.73 3.63 -16.56
CA GLN A 369 -28.83 2.48 -17.48
C GLN A 369 -27.70 1.44 -17.30
N ALA A 370 -26.75 1.69 -16.40
CA ALA A 370 -25.62 0.79 -16.15
C ALA A 370 -25.16 0.79 -14.69
N LYS A 371 -24.84 -0.37 -14.19
CA LYS A 371 -24.26 -0.60 -12.87
C LYS A 371 -23.05 -1.51 -13.01
N PHE A 372 -21.97 -1.16 -12.32
CA PHE A 372 -20.67 -1.85 -12.31
C PHE A 372 -20.34 -2.26 -10.88
N PRO A 373 -20.85 -3.40 -10.42
CA PRO A 373 -20.61 -3.87 -9.06
C PRO A 373 -19.21 -4.42 -8.92
N PHE A 374 -18.60 -4.21 -7.76
CA PHE A 374 -17.34 -4.81 -7.36
C PHE A 374 -17.40 -5.27 -5.90
N THR A 375 -16.65 -6.30 -5.57
CA THR A 375 -16.75 -6.95 -4.25
C THR A 375 -16.23 -6.05 -3.14
N ASN A 376 -17.09 -5.67 -2.18
CA ASN A 376 -16.73 -4.92 -0.98
C ASN A 376 -17.79 -5.06 0.11
N GLY A 377 -17.44 -4.78 1.36
CA GLY A 377 -18.36 -4.88 2.52
C GLY A 377 -19.28 -3.68 2.73
N TYR A 378 -19.22 -2.65 1.86
CA TYR A 378 -19.95 -1.39 2.03
C TYR A 378 -21.12 -1.22 1.05
N ASN A 379 -21.36 -2.20 0.17
CA ASN A 379 -22.35 -2.13 -0.90
C ASN A 379 -22.15 -0.92 -1.85
N ILE A 380 -20.91 -0.56 -2.10
CA ILE A 380 -20.53 0.51 -3.03
C ILE A 380 -20.31 -0.09 -4.42
N TYR A 381 -20.73 0.65 -5.44
CA TYR A 381 -20.54 0.32 -6.84
C TYR A 381 -20.39 1.59 -7.69
N LEU A 382 -19.89 1.43 -8.92
CA LEU A 382 -19.97 2.48 -9.91
C LEU A 382 -21.29 2.31 -10.69
N HIS A 383 -21.93 3.42 -11.06
CA HIS A 383 -23.19 3.35 -11.80
C HIS A 383 -23.46 4.61 -12.63
N ASP A 384 -24.32 4.49 -13.58
CA ASP A 384 -24.91 5.59 -14.33
C ASP A 384 -25.89 6.39 -13.44
N THR A 385 -26.42 7.49 -13.95
CA THR A 385 -27.45 8.30 -13.30
C THR A 385 -28.28 9.05 -14.34
N PRO A 386 -29.60 9.22 -14.13
CA PRO A 386 -30.40 10.10 -14.97
C PRO A 386 -30.00 11.58 -14.77
N ASN A 387 -29.40 11.92 -13.63
CA ASN A 387 -29.06 13.29 -13.22
C ASN A 387 -27.71 13.72 -13.82
N LYS A 388 -27.68 13.96 -15.12
CA LYS A 388 -26.44 14.28 -15.86
C LYS A 388 -25.89 15.67 -15.58
N THR A 389 -26.74 16.57 -15.09
CA THR A 389 -26.36 17.96 -14.74
C THR A 389 -25.38 18.04 -13.57
N ASP A 390 -25.37 17.05 -12.67
CA ASP A 390 -24.44 16.98 -11.55
C ASP A 390 -22.97 16.96 -12.01
N PHE A 391 -22.71 16.44 -13.20
CA PHE A 391 -21.36 16.40 -13.76
C PHE A 391 -20.86 17.74 -14.27
N LEU A 392 -21.71 18.75 -14.42
CA LEU A 392 -21.31 20.08 -14.87
C LEU A 392 -20.65 20.89 -13.77
N ALA A 393 -20.97 20.58 -12.51
CA ALA A 393 -20.42 21.28 -11.36
C ALA A 393 -18.94 20.90 -11.12
N ASP A 394 -18.19 21.83 -10.51
CA ASP A 394 -16.81 21.57 -10.07
C ASP A 394 -16.79 20.71 -8.80
N TYR A 395 -17.72 20.94 -7.88
CA TYR A 395 -17.90 20.13 -6.68
C TYR A 395 -18.95 19.05 -6.94
N ARG A 396 -18.54 17.80 -6.87
CA ARG A 396 -19.38 16.66 -7.24
C ARG A 396 -19.51 15.59 -6.14
N ALA A 397 -19.39 16.00 -4.88
CA ALA A 397 -19.70 15.14 -3.74
C ALA A 397 -21.19 15.28 -3.39
N VAL A 398 -22.05 14.55 -4.10
CA VAL A 398 -23.51 14.70 -4.09
C VAL A 398 -24.27 13.37 -4.07
N SER A 399 -23.56 12.22 -3.94
CA SER A 399 -24.21 10.91 -3.88
C SER A 399 -24.30 10.38 -2.45
N HIS A 400 -25.06 9.31 -2.27
CA HIS A 400 -25.15 8.57 -1.01
C HIS A 400 -24.04 7.51 -0.85
N GLY A 401 -22.83 7.79 -1.37
CA GLY A 401 -21.65 6.96 -1.20
C GLY A 401 -21.18 6.19 -2.43
N CYS A 402 -22.08 5.82 -3.34
CA CYS A 402 -21.70 5.21 -4.63
C CYS A 402 -21.07 6.22 -5.58
N VAL A 403 -20.33 5.72 -6.58
CA VAL A 403 -19.64 6.55 -7.56
C VAL A 403 -20.46 6.62 -8.84
N ARG A 404 -20.96 7.83 -9.20
CA ARG A 404 -21.67 8.05 -10.46
C ARG A 404 -20.69 8.27 -11.60
N VAL A 405 -20.97 7.68 -12.75
CA VAL A 405 -20.13 7.68 -13.96
C VAL A 405 -20.78 8.55 -15.03
N GLN A 406 -20.09 9.58 -15.52
CA GLN A 406 -20.63 10.49 -16.54
C GLN A 406 -20.88 9.79 -17.88
N GLN A 407 -19.94 8.97 -18.34
CA GLN A 407 -19.92 8.31 -19.63
C GLN A 407 -19.98 6.79 -19.47
N PRO A 408 -21.14 6.21 -19.10
CA PRO A 408 -21.25 4.79 -18.73
C PRO A 408 -21.03 3.86 -19.93
N VAL A 409 -21.32 4.28 -21.17
CA VAL A 409 -21.06 3.50 -22.39
C VAL A 409 -19.57 3.36 -22.61
N GLU A 410 -18.83 4.48 -22.60
CA GLU A 410 -17.37 4.47 -22.73
C GLU A 410 -16.71 3.65 -21.64
N PHE A 411 -17.14 3.84 -20.37
CA PHE A 411 -16.63 3.06 -19.28
C PHE A 411 -16.86 1.56 -19.46
N ALA A 412 -18.09 1.17 -19.88
CA ALA A 412 -18.44 -0.21 -20.19
C ALA A 412 -17.54 -0.81 -21.30
N GLN A 413 -17.32 -0.08 -22.39
CA GLN A 413 -16.42 -0.51 -23.47
C GLN A 413 -15.00 -0.80 -22.97
N LYS A 414 -14.47 0.07 -22.08
CA LYS A 414 -13.13 -0.12 -21.54
C LYS A 414 -13.02 -1.33 -20.60
N VAL A 415 -13.98 -1.54 -19.72
CA VAL A 415 -13.94 -2.67 -18.77
C VAL A 415 -14.33 -4.01 -19.44
N LEU A 416 -15.12 -3.98 -20.50
CA LEU A 416 -15.53 -5.15 -21.28
C LEU A 416 -14.60 -5.45 -22.48
N GLN A 417 -13.54 -4.69 -22.65
CA GLN A 417 -12.58 -4.90 -23.76
C GLN A 417 -12.07 -6.34 -23.79
N GLY A 418 -12.10 -6.96 -24.98
CA GLY A 418 -11.78 -8.37 -25.18
C GLY A 418 -12.97 -9.31 -25.10
N SER A 419 -14.19 -8.78 -24.85
CA SER A 419 -15.45 -9.53 -24.93
C SER A 419 -16.16 -9.28 -26.27
N THR A 420 -17.33 -9.90 -26.43
CA THR A 420 -18.25 -9.68 -27.59
C THR A 420 -19.14 -8.45 -27.44
N TRP A 421 -18.98 -7.66 -26.36
CA TRP A 421 -19.78 -6.49 -26.08
C TRP A 421 -19.17 -5.25 -26.77
N ASP A 422 -19.67 -4.93 -27.96
CA ASP A 422 -19.41 -3.68 -28.65
C ASP A 422 -20.34 -2.55 -28.16
N GLU A 423 -20.16 -1.35 -28.69
CA GLU A 423 -20.96 -0.18 -28.32
C GLU A 423 -22.45 -0.38 -28.59
N SER A 424 -22.79 -1.01 -29.73
CA SER A 424 -24.16 -1.27 -30.14
C SER A 424 -24.84 -2.25 -29.20
N ALA A 425 -24.17 -3.33 -28.85
CA ALA A 425 -24.66 -4.33 -27.89
C ALA A 425 -24.85 -3.72 -26.49
N ILE A 426 -23.90 -2.88 -26.03
CA ILE A 426 -23.99 -2.17 -24.75
C ILE A 426 -25.21 -1.24 -24.75
N LYS A 427 -25.34 -0.35 -25.75
CA LYS A 427 -26.49 0.56 -25.86
C LYS A 427 -27.83 -0.21 -25.97
N GLY A 428 -27.87 -1.27 -26.78
CA GLY A 428 -29.04 -2.13 -26.88
C GLY A 428 -29.46 -2.76 -25.56
N ALA A 429 -28.49 -3.19 -24.75
CA ALA A 429 -28.76 -3.76 -23.43
C ALA A 429 -29.18 -2.71 -22.40
N MET A 430 -28.61 -1.49 -22.46
CA MET A 430 -28.94 -0.37 -21.56
C MET A 430 -30.40 0.05 -21.66
N TYR A 431 -31.00 -0.02 -22.84
CA TYR A 431 -32.40 0.41 -23.06
C TYR A 431 -33.38 -0.76 -23.25
N LYS A 432 -32.99 -1.97 -22.86
CA LYS A 432 -33.81 -3.17 -23.02
C LYS A 432 -34.98 -3.28 -22.05
N GLY A 433 -35.01 -2.46 -20.98
CA GLY A 433 -36.05 -2.47 -19.95
C GLY A 433 -36.02 -3.67 -19.03
N ARG A 434 -34.97 -4.50 -19.07
CA ARG A 434 -34.71 -5.62 -18.16
C ARG A 434 -33.23 -5.80 -17.88
N GLU A 435 -32.92 -6.25 -16.67
CA GLU A 435 -31.51 -6.51 -16.30
C GLU A 435 -30.83 -7.44 -17.31
N THR A 436 -29.65 -7.02 -17.75
CA THR A 436 -28.80 -7.78 -18.65
C THR A 436 -27.38 -7.79 -18.07
N TYR A 437 -26.86 -8.99 -17.83
CA TYR A 437 -25.55 -9.19 -17.22
C TYR A 437 -24.50 -9.37 -18.32
N ALA A 438 -23.45 -8.58 -18.28
CA ALA A 438 -22.27 -8.69 -19.13
C ALA A 438 -21.08 -9.11 -18.29
N LYS A 439 -20.63 -10.35 -18.43
CA LYS A 439 -19.44 -10.85 -17.72
C LYS A 439 -18.18 -10.22 -18.32
N LEU A 440 -17.29 -9.72 -17.49
CA LEU A 440 -15.97 -9.25 -17.93
C LEU A 440 -15.11 -10.45 -18.34
N PRO A 441 -14.27 -10.33 -19.40
CA PRO A 441 -13.33 -11.38 -19.77
C PRO A 441 -12.41 -11.79 -18.63
N GLU A 442 -11.92 -10.79 -17.90
CA GLU A 442 -11.11 -10.94 -16.70
C GLU A 442 -11.59 -9.97 -15.62
N PRO A 443 -11.42 -10.31 -14.33
CA PRO A 443 -11.72 -9.39 -13.26
C PRO A 443 -10.87 -8.11 -13.35
N VAL A 444 -11.51 -6.95 -13.34
CA VAL A 444 -10.84 -5.64 -13.33
C VAL A 444 -10.81 -5.13 -11.89
N LYS A 445 -9.62 -4.81 -11.38
CA LYS A 445 -9.48 -4.27 -10.03
C LYS A 445 -9.97 -2.83 -9.97
N VAL A 446 -10.79 -2.51 -8.98
CA VAL A 446 -11.26 -1.16 -8.68
C VAL A 446 -10.54 -0.65 -7.45
N HIS A 447 -10.03 0.57 -7.56
CA HIS A 447 -9.41 1.33 -6.49
C HIS A 447 -10.14 2.66 -6.36
N VAL A 448 -10.80 2.86 -5.23
CA VAL A 448 -11.37 4.15 -4.82
C VAL A 448 -10.43 4.73 -3.78
N PHE A 449 -9.80 5.85 -4.10
CA PHE A 449 -8.72 6.40 -3.29
C PHE A 449 -8.88 7.89 -2.99
N TYR A 450 -7.97 8.47 -2.22
CA TYR A 450 -8.11 9.82 -1.71
C TYR A 450 -6.76 10.55 -1.69
N LEU A 451 -6.38 11.11 -2.85
CA LEU A 451 -5.21 11.98 -2.97
C LEU A 451 -5.66 13.42 -3.11
N THR A 452 -5.37 14.24 -2.12
CA THR A 452 -5.65 15.68 -2.14
C THR A 452 -4.55 16.50 -2.80
N THR A 453 -3.40 15.87 -3.08
CA THR A 453 -2.29 16.48 -3.82
C THR A 453 -1.77 15.48 -4.84
N TRP A 454 -1.67 15.89 -6.10
CA TRP A 454 -1.17 15.08 -7.22
C TRP A 454 -0.51 15.96 -8.28
N VAL A 455 0.21 15.34 -9.20
CA VAL A 455 0.80 16.01 -10.36
C VAL A 455 -0.07 15.68 -11.58
N ASN A 456 -0.55 16.70 -12.29
CA ASN A 456 -1.38 16.51 -13.48
C ASN A 456 -0.53 16.13 -14.72
N GLU A 457 -1.21 15.88 -15.84
CA GLU A 457 -0.59 15.46 -17.12
C GLU A 457 0.41 16.50 -17.66
N ASN A 458 0.26 17.77 -17.29
CA ASN A 458 1.17 18.87 -17.65
C ASN A 458 2.36 19.01 -16.70
N GLY A 459 2.55 18.07 -15.76
CA GLY A 459 3.61 18.10 -14.76
C GLY A 459 3.41 19.14 -13.65
N LYS A 460 2.24 19.76 -13.55
CA LYS A 460 1.92 20.77 -12.52
C LYS A 460 1.32 20.13 -11.28
N LEU A 461 1.83 20.52 -10.10
CA LEU A 461 1.26 20.15 -8.82
C LEU A 461 -0.15 20.72 -8.68
N GLN A 462 -1.08 19.89 -8.22
CA GLN A 462 -2.47 20.24 -7.97
C GLN A 462 -2.81 19.99 -6.50
N PHE A 463 -3.62 20.88 -5.94
CA PHE A 463 -4.20 20.74 -4.61
C PHE A 463 -5.72 20.64 -4.74
N GLY A 464 -6.28 19.47 -4.45
CA GLY A 464 -7.71 19.23 -4.42
C GLY A 464 -8.34 19.57 -3.08
N ARG A 465 -9.67 19.56 -3.05
CA ARG A 465 -10.43 19.79 -1.83
C ARG A 465 -10.36 18.57 -0.91
N ASP A 466 -10.17 18.78 0.38
CA ASP A 466 -10.34 17.75 1.40
C ASP A 466 -11.85 17.51 1.65
N VAL A 467 -12.48 16.76 0.71
CA VAL A 467 -13.92 16.53 0.63
C VAL A 467 -14.50 15.98 1.94
N TYR A 468 -13.75 15.13 2.64
CA TYR A 468 -14.21 14.42 3.85
C TYR A 468 -13.49 14.86 5.13
N GLY A 469 -12.64 15.89 5.07
CA GLY A 469 -11.90 16.38 6.23
C GLY A 469 -10.85 15.41 6.79
N TYR A 470 -10.28 14.57 5.93
CA TYR A 470 -9.25 13.61 6.37
C TYR A 470 -7.87 14.23 6.57
N ASP A 471 -7.54 15.27 5.80
CA ASP A 471 -6.20 15.88 5.78
C ASP A 471 -5.82 16.43 7.13
N LYS A 472 -6.67 17.25 7.74
CA LYS A 472 -6.37 17.86 9.04
C LYS A 472 -5.96 16.84 10.08
N ARG A 473 -6.70 15.74 10.20
CA ARG A 473 -6.42 14.69 11.19
C ARG A 473 -5.14 13.92 10.87
N GLN A 474 -4.93 13.61 9.59
CA GLN A 474 -3.79 12.80 9.15
C GLN A 474 -2.50 13.62 9.11
N ILE A 475 -2.55 14.92 8.77
CA ILE A 475 -1.41 15.83 8.90
C ILE A 475 -0.98 15.96 10.36
N THR A 476 -1.93 16.11 11.29
CA THR A 476 -1.61 16.12 12.73
C THR A 476 -0.93 14.83 13.17
N GLN A 477 -1.37 13.68 12.66
CA GLN A 477 -0.68 12.40 12.94
C GLN A 477 0.73 12.38 12.35
N LEU A 478 0.91 12.87 11.12
CA LEU A 478 2.19 12.89 10.41
C LEU A 478 3.23 13.80 11.10
N ILE A 479 2.79 14.94 11.63
CA ILE A 479 3.67 15.91 12.33
C ILE A 479 4.09 15.40 13.70
N ASN A 480 3.24 14.63 14.39
CA ASN A 480 3.50 14.11 15.73
C ASN A 480 4.29 12.80 15.75
N LEU A 481 4.77 12.33 14.60
CA LEU A 481 5.65 11.17 14.47
C LEU A 481 7.13 11.55 14.50
#